data_f15ffa0933068b2c3b32dad48c5eefff
#
_entry.id   f15ffa0933068b2c3b32dad48c5eefff
#
_cell.length_a   1.000
_cell.length_b   1.000
_cell.length_c   1.000
_cell.angle_alpha   90.00
_cell.angle_beta   90.00
_cell.angle_gamma   90.00
#
_symmetry.space_group_name_H-M   'P 1'
#
loop_
_entity.id
_entity.type
_entity.pdbx_description
1 polymer ?
#
loop_
_entity_poly.entity_id
_entity_poly.type
_entity_poly.pdbx_seq_one_letter_code
_entity_poly.pdbx_strand_id
1 'polypeptide(L)' 'MRKTIYSKQHRAIADKLRRARMDAGLNHSDVAKRLRKPQSYVSRCETGDHRLDVIELQTFAKIYKKPSRFFLP' A
#
# COMPACT_ATOMS: atom_id res chain seq x y z
N MET A 1 -6.14 23.83 1.65
CA MET A 1 -5.83 23.09 1.55
C MET A 1 -6.43 22.07 1.87
N ARG A 2 -6.46 21.56 1.48
CA ARG A 2 -6.96 20.62 1.68
C ARG A 2 -6.69 19.98 2.73
N LYS A 3 -7.31 19.94 3.38
CA LYS A 3 -7.08 19.34 4.31
C LYS A 3 -7.08 18.13 4.10
N THR A 4 -6.51 17.78 4.31
CA THR A 4 -6.35 16.46 3.93
C THR A 4 -7.31 15.55 4.59
N ILE A 5 -7.79 14.59 3.84
CA ILE A 5 -8.65 13.57 4.37
C ILE A 5 -7.83 12.44 4.97
N TYR A 6 -6.50 12.57 4.90
CA TYR A 6 -5.61 11.49 5.32
C TYR A 6 -5.02 11.79 6.67
N SER A 7 -5.19 10.87 7.59
CA SER A 7 -4.60 10.97 8.92
C SER A 7 -3.12 10.60 8.87
N LYS A 8 -2.41 10.87 9.95
CA LYS A 8 -1.03 10.42 10.09
C LYS A 8 -0.95 8.91 9.99
N GLN A 9 -1.94 8.22 10.57
CA GLN A 9 -1.98 6.77 10.55
C GLN A 9 -2.13 6.25 9.14
N HIS A 10 -2.95 6.91 8.34
CA HIS A 10 -3.14 6.54 6.95
C HIS A 10 -1.83 6.70 6.17
N ARG A 11 -1.13 7.79 6.40
CA ARG A 11 0.14 8.03 5.73
C ARG A 11 1.20 7.03 6.16
N ALA A 12 1.17 6.65 7.44
CA ALA A 12 2.10 5.64 7.94
C ALA A 12 1.87 4.30 7.25
N ILE A 13 0.62 3.95 7.00
CA ILE A 13 0.31 2.72 6.27
C ILE A 13 0.85 2.79 4.85
N ALA A 14 0.66 3.93 4.20
CA ALA A 14 1.16 4.11 2.83
C ALA A 14 2.68 3.97 2.77
N ASP A 15 3.38 4.54 3.73
CA ASP A 15 4.84 4.42 3.80
C ASP A 15 5.28 2.97 3.99
N LYS A 16 4.55 2.24 4.82
CA LYS A 16 4.88 0.84 5.07
C LYS A 16 4.62 -0.03 3.85
N LEU A 17 3.61 0.30 3.07
CA LEU A 17 3.38 -0.41 1.80
C LEU A 17 4.58 -0.27 0.89
N ARG A 18 5.08 0.95 0.77
CA ARG A 18 6.25 1.20 -0.07
C ARG A 18 7.46 0.44 0.44
N ARG A 19 7.69 0.47 1.74
CA ARG A 19 8.81 -0.23 2.34
C ARG A 19 8.71 -1.74 2.10
N ALA A 20 7.53 -2.29 2.31
CA ALA A 20 7.32 -3.73 2.11
C ALA A 20 7.56 -4.13 0.66
N ARG A 21 7.13 -3.27 -0.28
CA ARG A 21 7.37 -3.53 -1.70
C ARG A 21 8.86 -3.56 -1.99
N MET A 22 9.59 -2.59 -1.47
CA MET A 22 11.03 -2.52 -1.69
C MET A 22 11.75 -3.71 -1.07
N ASP A 23 11.33 -4.10 0.13
CA ASP A 23 11.90 -5.26 0.81
C ASP A 23 11.66 -6.54 0.00
N ALA A 24 10.55 -6.61 -0.70
CA ALA A 24 10.22 -7.76 -1.53
C ALA A 24 10.92 -7.73 -2.88
N GLY A 25 11.59 -6.63 -3.20
CA GLY A 25 12.29 -6.50 -4.47
C GLY A 25 11.37 -6.32 -5.66
N LEU A 26 10.17 -5.78 -5.45
CA LEU A 26 9.19 -5.62 -6.50
C LEU A 26 9.05 -4.16 -6.89
N ASN A 27 8.75 -3.92 -8.17
CA ASN A 27 8.41 -2.57 -8.61
C ASN A 27 6.90 -2.44 -8.74
N HIS A 28 6.42 -1.24 -9.06
CA HIS A 28 4.97 -1.00 -9.17
C HIS A 28 4.33 -1.89 -10.21
N SER A 29 5.02 -2.12 -11.32
CA SER A 29 4.49 -2.95 -12.39
C SER A 29 4.28 -4.39 -11.93
N ASP A 30 5.25 -4.92 -11.19
CA ASP A 30 5.15 -6.28 -10.67
C ASP A 30 3.93 -6.44 -9.76
N VAL A 31 3.76 -5.50 -8.86
CA VAL A 31 2.66 -5.55 -7.90
C VAL A 31 1.32 -5.38 -8.61
N ALA A 32 1.27 -4.45 -9.56
CA ALA A 32 0.04 -4.21 -10.32
C ALA A 32 -0.42 -5.47 -11.04
N LYS A 33 0.52 -6.21 -11.62
CA LYS A 33 0.19 -7.45 -12.30
C LYS A 33 -0.42 -8.48 -11.34
N ARG A 34 0.15 -8.59 -10.17
CA ARG A 34 -0.33 -9.54 -9.18
C ARG A 34 -1.71 -9.16 -8.66
N LEU A 35 -1.97 -7.86 -8.58
CA LEU A 35 -3.26 -7.37 -8.12
C LEU A 35 -4.29 -7.31 -9.23
N ARG A 36 -3.85 -7.39 -10.49
CA ARG A 36 -4.70 -7.19 -11.65
C ARG A 36 -5.31 -5.79 -11.63
N LYS A 37 -4.46 -4.82 -11.31
CA LYS A 37 -4.83 -3.41 -11.25
C LYS A 37 -3.83 -2.60 -12.03
N PRO A 38 -4.16 -1.37 -12.43
CA PRO A 38 -3.18 -0.51 -13.09
C PRO A 38 -2.10 -0.09 -12.12
N GLN A 39 -0.93 0.28 -12.66
CA GLN A 39 0.17 0.76 -11.82
C GLN A 39 -0.23 1.99 -11.00
N SER A 40 -1.11 2.82 -11.56
CA SER A 40 -1.56 4.01 -10.85
C SER A 40 -2.25 3.68 -9.54
N TYR A 41 -2.92 2.52 -9.48
CA TYR A 41 -3.55 2.08 -8.24
C TYR A 41 -2.49 1.85 -7.16
N VAL A 42 -1.41 1.15 -7.51
CA VAL A 42 -0.32 0.87 -6.56
C VAL A 42 0.31 2.18 -6.11
N SER A 43 0.57 3.06 -7.06
CA SER A 43 1.17 4.35 -6.76
C SER A 43 0.31 5.15 -5.79
N ARG A 44 -0.99 5.19 -6.01
CA ARG A 44 -1.90 5.91 -5.13
C ARG A 44 -1.94 5.34 -3.73
N CYS A 45 -1.84 4.01 -3.63
CA CYS A 45 -1.81 3.39 -2.32
C CYS A 45 -0.57 3.81 -1.55
N GLU A 46 0.55 3.98 -2.24
CA GLU A 46 1.81 4.33 -1.59
C GLU A 46 1.97 5.81 -1.33
N THR A 47 1.21 6.65 -2.02
CA THR A 47 1.25 8.09 -1.77
C THR A 47 0.18 8.52 -0.77
N GLY A 48 -0.73 7.60 -0.44
CA GLY A 48 -1.81 7.92 0.48
C GLY A 48 -3.04 8.47 -0.19
N ASP A 49 -3.05 8.54 -1.53
CA ASP A 49 -4.21 9.06 -2.26
C ASP A 49 -5.38 8.08 -2.30
N HIS A 50 -5.10 6.80 -2.09
CA HIS A 50 -6.14 5.78 -2.06
C HIS A 50 -6.27 5.23 -0.66
N ARG A 51 -7.48 5.27 -0.14
CA ARG A 51 -7.76 4.77 1.19
C ARG A 51 -7.96 3.27 1.14
N LEU A 52 -7.15 2.55 1.87
CA LEU A 52 -7.19 1.09 1.85
C LEU A 52 -8.19 0.56 2.85
N ASP A 53 -8.95 -0.46 2.44
CA ASP A 53 -9.75 -1.18 3.41
C ASP A 53 -8.95 -2.40 3.90
N VAL A 54 -9.53 -3.13 4.85
CA VAL A 54 -8.84 -4.27 5.46
C VAL A 54 -8.54 -5.36 4.44
N ILE A 55 -9.45 -5.59 3.52
CA ILE A 55 -9.26 -6.64 2.51
C ILE A 55 -8.11 -6.30 1.59
N GLU A 56 -8.05 -5.06 1.14
CA GLU A 56 -6.95 -4.61 0.28
C GLU A 56 -5.62 -4.74 1.00
N LEU A 57 -5.59 -4.35 2.26
CA LEU A 57 -4.38 -4.42 3.06
C LEU A 57 -3.90 -5.86 3.21
N GLN A 58 -4.81 -6.78 3.44
CA GLN A 58 -4.47 -8.18 3.55
C GLN A 58 -3.91 -8.73 2.25
N THR A 59 -4.43 -8.27 1.13
CA THR A 59 -3.93 -8.68 -0.18
C THR A 59 -2.49 -8.23 -0.37
N PHE A 60 -2.20 -6.97 -0.04
CA PHE A 60 -0.83 -6.48 -0.10
C PHE A 60 0.09 -7.27 0.83
N ALA A 61 -0.39 -7.56 2.03
CA ALA A 61 0.40 -8.31 2.99
C ALA A 61 0.82 -9.67 2.43
N LYS A 62 -0.10 -10.34 1.76
CA LYS A 62 0.22 -11.63 1.14
C LYS A 62 1.26 -11.50 0.05
N ILE A 63 1.11 -10.49 -0.80
CA ILE A 63 2.05 -10.28 -1.90
C ILE A 63 3.45 -10.01 -1.37
N TYR A 64 3.55 -9.21 -0.32
CA TYR A 64 4.83 -8.81 0.24
C TYR A 64 5.35 -9.78 1.31
N LYS A 65 4.56 -10.81 1.63
CA LYS A 65 4.91 -11.81 2.64
C LYS A 65 5.18 -11.17 4.00
N LYS A 66 4.30 -10.26 4.37
CA LYS A 66 4.36 -9.59 5.68
C LYS A 66 3.07 -9.91 6.43
N PRO A 67 3.11 -9.94 7.77
CA PRO A 67 1.85 -10.07 8.51
C PRO A 67 1.05 -8.77 8.35
N SER A 68 -0.27 -8.89 8.42
CA SER A 68 -1.13 -7.71 8.26
C SER A 68 -0.79 -6.63 9.28
N ARG A 69 -0.44 -7.04 10.49
CA ARG A 69 -0.13 -6.07 11.54
C ARG A 69 1.10 -5.21 11.25
N PHE A 70 1.94 -5.66 10.31
CA PHE A 70 3.09 -4.86 9.91
C PHE A 70 2.67 -3.47 9.45
N PHE A 71 1.52 -3.38 8.81
CA PHE A 71 1.04 -2.12 8.23
C PHE A 71 0.25 -1.26 9.21
N LEU A 72 -0.16 -1.83 10.30
CA LEU A 72 -0.97 -1.10 11.27
C LEU A 72 -0.09 -0.26 12.19
N PRO A 73 -0.59 0.89 12.64
CA PRO A 73 0.17 1.74 13.55
C PRO A 73 0.38 1.12 14.89
#